data_6dc65448839fcf2ed9f91e2c597360b4
#
_entry.id   6dc65448839fcf2ed9f91e2c597360b4
#
_cell.length_a   1.000
_cell.length_b   1.000
_cell.length_c   1.000
_cell.angle_alpha   90.00
_cell.angle_beta   90.00
_cell.angle_gamma   90.00
#
_symmetry.space_group_name_H-M   'P 1'
#
loop_
_entity.id
_entity.type
_entity.pdbx_description
1 polymer ?
#
loop_
_entity_poly.entity_id
_entity_poly.type
_entity_poly.pdbx_seq_one_letter_code
_entity_poly.pdbx_strand_id
1 'polypeptide(L)'
;NLTFVVDENQGDRLVEGLHELLIRPVRDDAVIGPTWERLFGSGRRLSETNAEPWWQLRRSALLELMQARDCAYVYDVATVLQRCASLQSMKALSRVSYAMTANSSPELLRVIHSSGLKIECVSIGEVERAFEAIPELRAEEVLFTPNFAPREEYAAALDRGVHVTLDNLHPLEHWPELFKGRRVFVRIDPGSGRGHHQHVRTGGIHSKFGVAQEDASRFAAAAKLAGATVVGLHAHAGSGVHDIDNWVRTTRL
;
A
#
# COMPACT_ATOMS: atom_id res chain seq x y z
N ASN A 1 3.49 2.22 -2.61
CA ASN A 1 2.16 2.11 -2.00
C ASN A 1 2.30 1.49 -0.61
N LEU A 2 1.51 1.96 0.33
CA LEU A 2 1.43 1.42 1.69
C LEU A 2 -0.05 1.22 2.03
N THR A 3 -0.38 0.06 2.56
CA THR A 3 -1.73 -0.29 3.00
C THR A 3 -1.76 -0.34 4.52
N PHE A 4 -2.68 0.37 5.13
CA PHE A 4 -2.85 0.43 6.58
C PHE A 4 -4.21 -0.13 6.98
N VAL A 5 -4.24 -0.85 8.09
CA VAL A 5 -5.45 -1.29 8.78
C VAL A 5 -5.48 -0.58 10.12
N VAL A 6 -6.49 0.26 10.35
CA VAL A 6 -6.64 1.08 11.57
C VAL A 6 -8.04 0.94 12.12
N ASP A 7 -8.19 1.17 13.42
CA ASP A 7 -9.50 1.32 14.04
C ASP A 7 -10.11 2.67 13.65
N GLU A 8 -11.44 2.71 13.56
CA GLU A 8 -12.22 3.87 13.14
C GLU A 8 -11.84 5.16 13.90
N ASN A 9 -11.53 5.05 15.18
CA ASN A 9 -11.19 6.18 16.07
C ASN A 9 -9.75 6.70 15.93
N GLN A 10 -8.92 6.10 15.07
CA GLN A 10 -7.48 6.38 14.96
C GLN A 10 -7.09 7.07 13.65
N GLY A 11 -8.05 7.32 12.75
CA GLY A 11 -7.79 7.89 11.43
C GLY A 11 -7.02 9.20 11.45
N ASP A 12 -7.42 10.15 12.28
CA ASP A 12 -6.77 11.48 12.35
C ASP A 12 -5.31 11.38 12.84
N ARG A 13 -5.04 10.56 13.86
CA ARG A 13 -3.68 10.32 14.37
C ARG A 13 -2.78 9.63 13.34
N LEU A 14 -3.35 8.71 12.57
CA LEU A 14 -2.64 8.06 11.47
C LEU A 14 -2.19 9.09 10.44
N VAL A 15 -3.11 9.96 10.03
CA VAL A 15 -2.86 10.96 9.00
C VAL A 15 -1.76 11.93 9.42
N GLU A 16 -1.80 12.45 10.65
CA GLU A 16 -0.76 13.34 11.19
C GLU A 16 0.60 12.63 11.23
N GLY A 17 0.66 11.41 11.76
CA GLY A 17 1.90 10.63 11.84
C GLY A 17 2.49 10.28 10.48
N LEU A 18 1.65 9.96 9.49
CA LEU A 18 2.09 9.69 8.12
C LEU A 18 2.64 10.95 7.44
N HIS A 19 2.00 12.10 7.66
CA HIS A 19 2.48 13.37 7.12
C HIS A 19 3.87 13.73 7.66
N GLU A 20 4.07 13.65 8.96
CA GLU A 20 5.37 13.92 9.58
C GLU A 20 6.46 12.96 9.09
N LEU A 21 6.11 11.71 8.81
CA LEU A 21 7.05 10.67 8.43
C LEU A 21 7.42 10.64 6.95
N LEU A 22 6.43 10.83 6.07
CA LEU A 22 6.57 10.58 4.64
C LEU A 22 6.80 11.85 3.83
N ILE A 23 6.30 12.99 4.29
CA ILE A 23 6.39 14.27 3.57
C ILE A 23 7.47 15.15 4.22
N ARG A 24 8.73 14.84 3.92
CA ARG A 24 9.86 15.70 4.28
C ARG A 24 10.22 16.61 3.11
N PRO A 25 10.51 17.89 3.33
CA PRO A 25 11.00 18.77 2.27
C PRO A 25 12.32 18.23 1.71
N VAL A 26 12.39 18.12 0.40
CA VAL A 26 13.61 17.75 -0.32
C VAL A 26 14.50 19.00 -0.39
N ARG A 27 15.81 18.86 -0.15
CA ARG A 27 16.77 19.97 -0.28
C ARG A 27 16.81 20.51 -1.70
N ASP A 28 17.04 21.82 -1.84
CA ASP A 28 17.14 22.55 -3.13
C ASP A 28 18.28 22.06 -4.05
N ASP A 29 19.23 21.28 -3.53
CA ASP A 29 20.37 20.71 -4.24
C ASP A 29 20.14 19.30 -4.79
N ALA A 30 18.93 18.76 -4.65
CA ALA A 30 18.60 17.49 -5.26
C ALA A 30 18.52 17.62 -6.79
N VAL A 31 19.34 16.86 -7.49
CA VAL A 31 19.50 16.90 -8.96
C VAL A 31 18.24 16.42 -9.72
N ILE A 32 17.18 15.99 -9.04
CA ILE A 32 16.01 15.37 -9.64
C ILE A 32 14.79 16.28 -9.50
N GLY A 33 14.65 17.20 -10.46
CA GLY A 33 13.44 18.02 -10.63
C GLY A 33 13.24 19.14 -9.59
N PRO A 34 12.19 19.95 -9.73
CA PRO A 34 11.91 21.01 -8.79
C PRO A 34 11.50 20.46 -7.44
N THR A 35 11.89 21.15 -6.36
CA THR A 35 11.50 20.75 -5.00
C THR A 35 9.99 20.81 -4.82
N TRP A 36 9.49 20.08 -3.83
CA TRP A 36 8.09 20.12 -3.41
C TRP A 36 7.60 21.57 -3.16
N GLU A 37 8.40 22.38 -2.49
CA GLU A 37 8.11 23.76 -2.19
C GLU A 37 7.93 24.63 -3.44
N ARG A 38 8.71 24.37 -4.51
CA ARG A 38 8.56 25.04 -5.81
C ARG A 38 7.29 24.63 -6.56
N LEU A 39 6.87 23.38 -6.42
CA LEU A 39 5.69 22.86 -7.12
C LEU A 39 4.37 23.24 -6.43
N PHE A 40 4.36 23.34 -5.10
CA PHE A 40 3.11 23.38 -4.31
C PHE A 40 3.07 24.49 -3.24
N GLY A 41 4.09 25.32 -3.15
CA GLY A 41 4.19 26.42 -2.19
C GLY A 41 4.72 25.98 -0.81
N SER A 42 5.09 26.98 0.01
CA SER A 42 5.71 26.76 1.32
C SER A 42 4.72 26.20 2.35
N GLY A 43 4.54 24.88 2.33
CA GLY A 43 3.99 24.16 3.47
C GLY A 43 5.00 24.14 4.63
N ARG A 44 4.49 23.99 5.86
CA ARG A 44 5.25 23.97 7.12
C ARG A 44 6.58 23.23 6.97
N ARG A 45 7.70 23.93 7.18
CA ARG A 45 9.03 23.30 7.27
C ARG A 45 9.04 22.32 8.44
N LEU A 46 9.05 21.03 8.14
CA LEU A 46 9.40 20.01 9.12
C LEU A 46 10.92 20.09 9.34
N SER A 47 11.35 20.00 10.59
CA SER A 47 12.74 20.16 11.02
C SER A 47 13.69 19.36 10.13
N GLU A 48 14.55 20.07 9.43
CA GLU A 48 15.65 19.51 8.66
C GLU A 48 16.58 18.73 9.60
N THR A 49 16.59 17.42 9.49
CA THR A 49 17.78 16.71 9.94
C THR A 49 18.87 16.99 8.90
N ASN A 50 19.91 17.74 9.28
CA ASN A 50 21.09 18.04 8.48
C ASN A 50 21.94 16.79 8.14
N ALA A 51 21.36 15.63 8.01
CA ALA A 51 22.06 14.39 7.70
C ALA A 51 22.32 14.31 6.20
N GLU A 52 23.57 14.20 5.84
CA GLU A 52 24.00 13.95 4.46
C GLU A 52 23.32 12.69 3.90
N PRO A 53 22.78 12.71 2.68
CA PRO A 53 22.12 11.55 2.09
C PRO A 53 23.06 10.35 2.01
N TRP A 54 22.54 9.15 2.27
CA TRP A 54 23.33 7.92 2.31
C TRP A 54 24.17 7.67 1.05
N TRP A 55 23.68 8.05 -0.15
CA TRP A 55 24.38 7.88 -1.41
C TRP A 55 25.60 8.80 -1.53
N GLN A 56 25.60 9.97 -0.92
CA GLN A 56 26.79 10.84 -0.84
C GLN A 56 27.83 10.26 0.09
N LEU A 57 27.40 9.76 1.27
CA LEU A 57 28.27 9.06 2.22
C LEU A 57 28.91 7.81 1.62
N ARG A 58 28.20 7.13 0.73
CA ARG A 58 28.63 5.88 0.08
C ARG A 58 29.10 6.05 -1.36
N ARG A 59 29.42 7.29 -1.78
CA ARG A 59 29.74 7.63 -3.17
C ARG A 59 30.82 6.73 -3.77
N SER A 60 31.93 6.53 -3.06
CA SER A 60 33.04 5.71 -3.55
C SER A 60 32.63 4.25 -3.79
N ALA A 61 31.91 3.65 -2.84
CA ALA A 61 31.41 2.28 -2.97
C ALA A 61 30.38 2.15 -4.13
N LEU A 62 29.55 3.16 -4.34
CA LEU A 62 28.62 3.19 -5.47
C LEU A 62 29.35 3.26 -6.81
N LEU A 63 30.38 4.07 -6.91
CA LEU A 63 31.21 4.17 -8.13
C LEU A 63 31.95 2.87 -8.41
N GLU A 64 32.50 2.22 -7.38
CA GLU A 64 33.13 0.90 -7.49
C GLU A 64 32.13 -0.17 -7.98
N LEU A 65 30.94 -0.22 -7.37
CA LEU A 65 29.87 -1.15 -7.76
C LEU A 65 29.49 -1.00 -9.23
N MET A 66 29.53 0.21 -9.77
CA MET A 66 29.12 0.53 -11.15
C MET A 66 30.23 0.32 -12.17
N GLN A 67 31.48 0.02 -11.79
CA GLN A 67 32.56 -0.24 -12.74
C GLN A 67 32.29 -1.44 -13.65
N ALA A 68 31.54 -2.43 -13.15
CA ALA A 68 31.22 -3.66 -13.89
C ALA A 68 29.75 -3.72 -14.35
N ARG A 69 29.02 -2.59 -14.34
CA ARG A 69 27.59 -2.53 -14.65
C ARG A 69 27.25 -1.23 -15.38
N ASP A 70 26.41 -1.32 -16.41
CA ASP A 70 25.95 -0.15 -17.18
C ASP A 70 24.87 0.63 -16.38
N CYS A 71 23.99 -0.09 -15.68
CA CYS A 71 22.94 0.50 -14.80
C CYS A 71 22.56 -0.47 -13.68
N ALA A 72 22.12 0.08 -12.56
CA ALA A 72 21.60 -0.70 -11.43
C ALA A 72 20.68 0.14 -10.54
N TYR A 73 19.69 -0.51 -9.92
CA TYR A 73 19.01 0.03 -8.75
C TYR A 73 19.77 -0.39 -7.50
N VAL A 74 20.12 0.57 -6.66
CA VAL A 74 20.86 0.32 -5.41
C VAL A 74 19.99 0.73 -4.22
N TYR A 75 19.88 -0.16 -3.25
CA TYR A 75 19.10 0.04 -2.03
C TYR A 75 20.03 0.02 -0.81
N ASP A 76 19.93 1.04 0.03
CA ASP A 76 20.61 1.05 1.33
C ASP A 76 19.72 0.37 2.36
N VAL A 77 20.13 -0.83 2.80
CA VAL A 77 19.35 -1.66 3.73
C VAL A 77 19.11 -0.94 5.06
N ALA A 78 20.09 -0.16 5.54
CA ALA A 78 19.95 0.59 6.79
C ALA A 78 18.82 1.62 6.68
N THR A 79 18.72 2.32 5.55
CA THR A 79 17.63 3.26 5.27
C THR A 79 16.28 2.55 5.18
N VAL A 80 16.21 1.38 4.52
CA VAL A 80 14.98 0.58 4.45
C VAL A 80 14.50 0.21 5.85
N LEU A 81 15.38 -0.36 6.68
CA LEU A 81 15.06 -0.77 8.05
C LEU A 81 14.64 0.42 8.93
N GLN A 82 15.31 1.56 8.79
CA GLN A 82 14.93 2.78 9.50
C GLN A 82 13.52 3.23 9.13
N ARG A 83 13.14 3.16 7.85
CA ARG A 83 11.78 3.51 7.40
C ARG A 83 10.74 2.52 7.93
N CYS A 84 11.04 1.22 7.90
CA CYS A 84 10.18 0.21 8.49
C CYS A 84 9.94 0.48 9.99
N ALA A 85 11.01 0.72 10.75
CA ALA A 85 10.93 1.02 12.18
C ALA A 85 10.11 2.30 12.45
N SER A 86 10.28 3.33 11.63
CA SER A 86 9.51 4.56 11.75
C SER A 86 8.01 4.33 11.54
N LEU A 87 7.61 3.53 10.56
CA LEU A 87 6.20 3.17 10.33
C LEU A 87 5.63 2.35 11.49
N GLN A 88 6.39 1.40 12.03
CA GLN A 88 5.97 0.58 13.16
C GLN A 88 5.87 1.35 14.48
N SER A 89 6.59 2.47 14.61
CA SER A 89 6.51 3.31 15.80
C SER A 89 5.17 4.05 15.95
N MET A 90 4.36 4.08 14.90
CA MET A 90 3.03 4.72 14.89
C MET A 90 2.03 3.85 15.65
N LYS A 91 1.71 4.24 16.89
CA LYS A 91 0.81 3.50 17.78
C LYS A 91 -0.64 3.39 17.27
N ALA A 92 -1.02 4.23 16.32
CA ALA A 92 -2.32 4.18 15.68
C ALA A 92 -2.47 3.02 14.69
N LEU A 93 -1.35 2.40 14.25
CA LEU A 93 -1.37 1.30 13.30
C LEU A 93 -1.26 -0.03 14.02
N SER A 94 -2.23 -0.90 13.82
CA SER A 94 -2.16 -2.29 14.28
C SER A 94 -1.30 -3.17 13.36
N ARG A 95 -1.21 -2.79 12.07
CA ARG A 95 -0.48 -3.53 11.04
C ARG A 95 -0.02 -2.59 9.93
N VAL A 96 1.18 -2.81 9.45
CA VAL A 96 1.72 -2.16 8.24
C VAL A 96 2.06 -3.25 7.23
N SER A 97 1.58 -3.11 6.00
CA SER A 97 1.90 -4.00 4.89
C SER A 97 2.67 -3.25 3.82
N TYR A 98 3.68 -3.90 3.27
CA TYR A 98 4.45 -3.41 2.14
C TYR A 98 3.78 -3.83 0.84
N ALA A 99 3.42 -2.87 -0.01
CA ALA A 99 2.91 -3.15 -1.34
C ALA A 99 4.04 -3.59 -2.27
N MET A 100 4.13 -4.88 -2.55
CA MET A 100 5.25 -5.42 -3.32
C MET A 100 5.23 -5.03 -4.80
N THR A 101 4.16 -4.42 -5.29
CA THR A 101 4.13 -3.75 -6.59
C THR A 101 5.18 -2.65 -6.73
N ALA A 102 5.63 -2.07 -5.62
CA ALA A 102 6.71 -1.06 -5.61
C ALA A 102 8.07 -1.69 -5.96
N ASN A 103 8.36 -2.85 -5.41
CA ASN A 103 9.54 -3.66 -5.77
C ASN A 103 9.39 -5.07 -5.20
N SER A 104 9.38 -6.06 -6.06
CA SER A 104 9.22 -7.48 -5.74
C SER A 104 10.54 -8.26 -5.65
N SER A 105 11.70 -7.56 -5.47
CA SER A 105 12.99 -8.24 -5.28
C SER A 105 12.95 -9.12 -4.04
N PRO A 106 13.32 -10.42 -4.13
CA PRO A 106 13.30 -11.33 -3.00
C PRO A 106 14.14 -10.85 -1.80
N GLU A 107 15.29 -10.24 -2.05
CA GLU A 107 16.15 -9.70 -1.02
C GLU A 107 15.49 -8.57 -0.25
N LEU A 108 14.84 -7.66 -0.96
CA LEU A 108 14.12 -6.54 -0.36
C LEU A 108 12.91 -7.02 0.43
N LEU A 109 12.16 -7.98 -0.11
CA LEU A 109 11.00 -8.57 0.58
C LEU A 109 11.41 -9.22 1.91
N ARG A 110 12.53 -9.99 1.93
CA ARG A 110 13.07 -10.57 3.17
C ARG A 110 13.45 -9.50 4.19
N VAL A 111 14.14 -8.45 3.76
CA VAL A 111 14.55 -7.34 4.66
C VAL A 111 13.32 -6.66 5.26
N ILE A 112 12.32 -6.37 4.45
CA ILE A 112 11.09 -5.70 4.88
C ILE A 112 10.29 -6.61 5.82
N HIS A 113 10.10 -7.88 5.48
CA HIS A 113 9.38 -8.84 6.32
C HIS A 113 10.09 -9.10 7.64
N SER A 114 11.43 -9.27 7.63
CA SER A 114 12.23 -9.46 8.85
C SER A 114 12.16 -8.27 9.81
N SER A 115 11.87 -7.08 9.30
CA SER A 115 11.59 -5.90 10.14
C SER A 115 10.20 -5.92 10.79
N GLY A 116 9.34 -6.90 10.47
CA GLY A 116 8.02 -7.09 11.05
C GLY A 116 6.85 -6.54 10.20
N LEU A 117 7.11 -5.94 9.04
CA LEU A 117 6.05 -5.54 8.10
C LEU A 117 5.45 -6.77 7.43
N LYS A 118 4.19 -6.66 7.05
CA LYS A 118 3.44 -7.67 6.30
C LYS A 118 3.54 -7.37 4.80
N ILE A 119 3.01 -8.27 3.96
CA ILE A 119 3.09 -8.14 2.50
C ILE A 119 1.69 -7.89 1.93
N GLU A 120 1.58 -6.95 1.00
CA GLU A 120 0.38 -6.72 0.20
C GLU A 120 0.70 -7.03 -1.26
N CYS A 121 -0.20 -7.80 -1.90
CA CYS A 121 -0.08 -8.34 -3.25
C CYS A 121 -1.31 -7.99 -4.08
N VAL A 122 -1.14 -7.66 -5.36
CA VAL A 122 -2.27 -7.33 -6.27
C VAL A 122 -2.55 -8.44 -7.30
N SER A 123 -1.73 -9.47 -7.37
CA SER A 123 -1.91 -10.63 -8.26
C SER A 123 -1.51 -11.92 -7.55
N ILE A 124 -2.04 -13.06 -8.04
CA ILE A 124 -1.64 -14.37 -7.49
C ILE A 124 -0.15 -14.66 -7.71
N GLY A 125 0.42 -14.17 -8.81
CA GLY A 125 1.86 -14.30 -9.07
C GLY A 125 2.71 -13.54 -8.05
N GLU A 126 2.23 -12.41 -7.54
CA GLU A 126 2.90 -11.72 -6.42
C GLU A 126 2.76 -12.51 -5.11
N VAL A 127 1.59 -13.10 -4.83
CA VAL A 127 1.40 -13.96 -3.67
C VAL A 127 2.38 -15.13 -3.69
N GLU A 128 2.48 -15.82 -4.82
CA GLU A 128 3.42 -16.94 -4.99
C GLU A 128 4.87 -16.50 -4.79
N ARG A 129 5.27 -15.41 -5.43
CA ARG A 129 6.61 -14.83 -5.27
C ARG A 129 6.92 -14.42 -3.84
N ALA A 130 5.94 -13.91 -3.09
CA ALA A 130 6.13 -13.57 -1.68
C ALA A 130 6.46 -14.81 -0.85
N PHE A 131 5.74 -15.91 -1.03
CA PHE A 131 5.99 -17.19 -0.34
C PHE A 131 7.31 -17.84 -0.78
N GLU A 132 7.68 -17.73 -2.06
CA GLU A 132 8.99 -18.19 -2.54
C GLU A 132 10.15 -17.38 -1.95
N ALA A 133 9.97 -16.06 -1.89
CA ALA A 133 10.99 -15.16 -1.36
C ALA A 133 11.18 -15.30 0.15
N ILE A 134 10.11 -15.60 0.90
CA ILE A 134 10.08 -15.60 2.37
C ILE A 134 9.51 -16.95 2.83
N PRO A 135 10.34 -17.97 3.01
CA PRO A 135 9.87 -19.32 3.37
C PRO A 135 9.08 -19.41 4.69
N GLU A 136 9.33 -18.50 5.63
CA GLU A 136 8.64 -18.40 6.91
C GLU A 136 7.35 -17.56 6.86
N LEU A 137 6.99 -17.00 5.71
CA LEU A 137 5.79 -16.16 5.55
C LEU A 137 4.52 -16.96 5.85
N ARG A 138 3.71 -16.46 6.75
CA ARG A 138 2.43 -17.06 7.09
C ARG A 138 1.31 -16.44 6.27
N ALA A 139 0.28 -17.22 5.96
CA ALA A 139 -0.82 -16.77 5.12
C ALA A 139 -1.53 -15.52 5.66
N GLU A 140 -1.71 -15.44 6.99
CA GLU A 140 -2.32 -14.27 7.63
C GLU A 140 -1.46 -12.99 7.58
N GLU A 141 -0.24 -13.08 7.08
CA GLU A 141 0.66 -11.94 6.87
C GLU A 141 0.57 -11.37 5.46
N VAL A 142 -0.23 -12.01 4.60
CA VAL A 142 -0.43 -11.60 3.21
C VAL A 142 -1.83 -11.03 3.03
N LEU A 143 -1.91 -9.84 2.43
CA LEU A 143 -3.14 -9.20 2.00
C LEU A 143 -3.18 -9.18 0.47
N PHE A 144 -4.13 -9.91 -0.10
CA PHE A 144 -4.39 -9.92 -1.54
C PHE A 144 -5.44 -8.88 -1.89
N THR A 145 -5.05 -7.87 -2.67
CA THR A 145 -5.89 -6.73 -3.08
C THR A 145 -5.99 -6.64 -4.60
N PRO A 146 -6.57 -7.66 -5.25
CA PRO A 146 -6.65 -7.71 -6.70
C PRO A 146 -7.59 -6.62 -7.25
N ASN A 147 -7.42 -6.34 -8.55
CA ASN A 147 -8.36 -5.53 -9.31
C ASN A 147 -8.88 -6.39 -10.46
N PHE A 148 -10.17 -6.69 -10.47
CA PHE A 148 -10.82 -7.52 -11.52
C PHE A 148 -10.15 -8.87 -11.75
N ALA A 149 -9.69 -9.53 -10.68
CA ALA A 149 -9.07 -10.84 -10.79
C ALA A 149 -10.05 -11.89 -11.33
N PRO A 150 -9.59 -12.85 -12.10
CA PRO A 150 -10.39 -13.99 -12.53
C PRO A 150 -10.67 -14.93 -11.35
N ARG A 151 -11.67 -15.82 -11.54
CA ARG A 151 -12.13 -16.75 -10.52
C ARG A 151 -11.00 -17.58 -9.89
N GLU A 152 -10.08 -18.03 -10.74
CA GLU A 152 -8.96 -18.91 -10.37
C GLU A 152 -7.99 -18.23 -9.39
N GLU A 153 -7.76 -16.93 -9.55
CA GLU A 153 -6.89 -16.17 -8.62
C GLU A 153 -7.54 -16.03 -7.24
N TYR A 154 -8.86 -15.74 -7.18
CA TYR A 154 -9.57 -15.72 -5.91
C TYR A 154 -9.56 -17.08 -5.24
N ALA A 155 -9.81 -18.17 -6.00
CA ALA A 155 -9.77 -19.53 -5.48
C ALA A 155 -8.39 -19.84 -4.91
N ALA A 156 -7.32 -19.60 -5.65
CA ALA A 156 -5.95 -19.85 -5.21
C ALA A 156 -5.59 -19.06 -3.95
N ALA A 157 -5.95 -17.78 -3.89
CA ALA A 157 -5.68 -16.94 -2.72
C ALA A 157 -6.44 -17.42 -1.48
N LEU A 158 -7.74 -17.76 -1.63
CA LEU A 158 -8.56 -18.29 -0.55
C LEU A 158 -8.09 -19.66 -0.06
N ASP A 159 -7.65 -20.54 -0.95
CA ASP A 159 -7.13 -21.86 -0.60
C ASP A 159 -5.77 -21.77 0.10
N ARG A 160 -4.97 -20.78 -0.25
CA ARG A 160 -3.73 -20.47 0.46
C ARG A 160 -3.98 -19.86 1.85
N GLY A 161 -5.18 -19.38 2.11
CA GLY A 161 -5.58 -18.81 3.40
C GLY A 161 -5.13 -17.37 3.62
N VAL A 162 -4.74 -16.66 2.58
CA VAL A 162 -4.38 -15.24 2.68
C VAL A 162 -5.61 -14.35 2.87
N HIS A 163 -5.43 -13.16 3.38
CA HIS A 163 -6.50 -12.18 3.45
C HIS A 163 -6.87 -11.69 2.04
N VAL A 164 -8.16 -11.71 1.72
CA VAL A 164 -8.65 -11.35 0.37
C VAL A 164 -9.52 -10.11 0.44
N THR A 165 -9.25 -9.16 -0.42
CA THR A 165 -10.07 -7.96 -0.66
C THR A 165 -10.86 -8.14 -1.95
N LEU A 166 -12.16 -7.85 -1.91
CA LEU A 166 -13.02 -7.79 -3.09
C LEU A 166 -13.18 -6.33 -3.50
N ASP A 167 -12.93 -6.04 -4.76
CA ASP A 167 -13.00 -4.69 -5.32
C ASP A 167 -14.31 -4.39 -6.07
N ASN A 168 -15.20 -5.40 -6.22
CA ASN A 168 -16.50 -5.29 -6.87
C ASN A 168 -17.45 -6.42 -6.44
N LEU A 169 -18.73 -6.36 -6.88
CA LEU A 169 -19.75 -7.35 -6.52
C LEU A 169 -19.65 -8.64 -7.33
N HIS A 170 -19.06 -8.60 -8.53
CA HIS A 170 -19.08 -9.72 -9.47
C HIS A 170 -18.66 -11.06 -8.86
N PRO A 171 -17.57 -11.16 -8.05
CA PRO A 171 -17.20 -12.43 -7.44
C PRO A 171 -18.28 -13.03 -6.56
N LEU A 172 -18.97 -12.22 -5.77
CA LEU A 172 -20.03 -12.66 -4.87
C LEU A 172 -21.30 -13.07 -5.62
N GLU A 173 -21.60 -12.41 -6.74
CA GLU A 173 -22.79 -12.67 -7.54
C GLU A 173 -22.63 -13.90 -8.45
N HIS A 174 -21.40 -14.17 -8.94
CA HIS A 174 -21.15 -15.20 -9.95
C HIS A 174 -20.41 -16.44 -9.41
N TRP A 175 -19.67 -16.31 -8.29
CA TRP A 175 -18.89 -17.38 -7.68
C TRP A 175 -19.11 -17.46 -6.16
N PRO A 176 -20.38 -17.40 -5.68
CA PRO A 176 -20.67 -17.33 -4.25
C PRO A 176 -20.12 -18.53 -3.46
N GLU A 177 -19.98 -19.68 -4.10
CA GLU A 177 -19.47 -20.90 -3.50
C GLU A 177 -18.02 -20.76 -3.00
N LEU A 178 -17.20 -19.91 -3.62
CA LEU A 178 -15.83 -19.66 -3.20
C LEU A 178 -15.75 -18.95 -1.84
N PHE A 179 -16.78 -18.18 -1.50
CA PHE A 179 -16.77 -17.27 -0.35
C PHE A 179 -17.53 -17.81 0.86
N LYS A 180 -18.20 -18.97 0.73
CA LYS A 180 -18.94 -19.57 1.82
C LYS A 180 -18.05 -19.86 3.04
N GLY A 181 -18.39 -19.26 4.19
CA GLY A 181 -17.60 -19.37 5.42
C GLY A 181 -16.27 -18.60 5.40
N ARG A 182 -15.97 -17.84 4.35
CA ARG A 182 -14.72 -17.07 4.23
C ARG A 182 -14.88 -15.67 4.81
N ARG A 183 -13.76 -15.13 5.28
CA ARG A 183 -13.65 -13.74 5.75
C ARG A 183 -13.00 -12.92 4.64
N VAL A 184 -13.61 -11.78 4.28
CA VAL A 184 -13.15 -10.93 3.19
C VAL A 184 -13.13 -9.45 3.59
N PHE A 185 -12.24 -8.69 2.98
CA PHE A 185 -12.30 -7.23 2.98
C PHE A 185 -13.09 -6.76 1.76
N VAL A 186 -13.64 -5.56 1.81
CA VAL A 186 -14.22 -4.88 0.65
C VAL A 186 -13.45 -3.61 0.36
N ARG A 187 -13.09 -3.39 -0.89
CA ARG A 187 -12.53 -2.12 -1.33
C ARG A 187 -13.67 -1.17 -1.67
N ILE A 188 -13.75 -0.06 -0.94
CA ILE A 188 -14.69 1.03 -1.20
C ILE A 188 -14.00 2.11 -2.02
N ASP A 189 -14.67 2.60 -3.05
CA ASP A 189 -14.24 3.82 -3.74
C ASP A 189 -14.54 5.03 -2.84
N PRO A 190 -13.52 5.83 -2.45
CA PRO A 190 -13.73 6.98 -1.60
C PRO A 190 -14.48 8.14 -2.30
N GLY A 191 -14.94 7.97 -3.56
CA GLY A 191 -15.65 9.01 -4.33
C GLY A 191 -14.77 10.21 -4.71
N SER A 192 -13.59 10.33 -4.13
CA SER A 192 -12.61 11.38 -4.39
C SER A 192 -11.21 10.79 -4.44
N GLY A 193 -10.61 10.75 -5.60
CA GLY A 193 -9.21 10.35 -5.79
C GLY A 193 -8.46 11.44 -6.54
N ARG A 194 -7.24 11.77 -6.11
CA ARG A 194 -6.31 12.60 -6.87
C ARG A 194 -5.26 11.72 -7.53
N GLY A 195 -5.03 11.89 -8.81
CA GLY A 195 -3.90 11.35 -9.56
C GLY A 195 -3.27 12.47 -10.37
N HIS A 196 -2.01 12.33 -10.78
CA HIS A 196 -1.27 13.33 -11.55
C HIS A 196 -1.91 13.66 -12.93
N HIS A 197 -2.81 12.80 -13.44
CA HIS A 197 -3.57 13.00 -14.67
C HIS A 197 -4.99 12.44 -14.56
N GLN A 198 -5.96 13.02 -15.33
CA GLN A 198 -7.36 12.57 -15.38
C GLN A 198 -7.50 11.06 -15.70
N HIS A 199 -6.57 10.52 -16.49
CA HIS A 199 -6.56 9.11 -16.90
C HIS A 199 -5.96 8.13 -15.86
N VAL A 200 -5.38 8.64 -14.76
CA VAL A 200 -4.74 7.84 -13.69
C VAL A 200 -5.48 7.98 -12.36
N ARG A 201 -6.76 8.41 -12.39
CA ARG A 201 -7.59 8.49 -11.20
C ARG A 201 -7.93 7.09 -10.70
N THR A 202 -7.55 6.79 -9.46
CA THR A 202 -7.83 5.52 -8.77
C THR A 202 -9.02 5.60 -7.82
N GLY A 203 -9.78 6.71 -7.86
CA GLY A 203 -11.01 6.94 -7.08
C GLY A 203 -11.87 8.05 -7.70
N GLY A 204 -13.19 8.03 -7.45
CA GLY A 204 -14.18 8.98 -7.94
C GLY A 204 -15.08 8.42 -9.05
N ILE A 205 -16.11 9.18 -9.47
CA ILE A 205 -17.20 8.79 -10.39
C ILE A 205 -16.73 8.07 -11.68
N HIS A 206 -15.47 8.21 -12.04
CA HIS A 206 -14.85 7.55 -13.20
C HIS A 206 -13.81 6.51 -12.81
N SER A 207 -13.70 6.15 -11.51
CA SER A 207 -12.83 5.07 -11.06
C SER A 207 -13.44 3.74 -11.47
N LYS A 208 -12.60 2.87 -12.01
CA LYS A 208 -12.97 1.47 -12.26
C LYS A 208 -12.72 0.57 -11.04
N PHE A 209 -12.23 1.11 -9.93
CA PHE A 209 -11.77 0.35 -8.78
C PHE A 209 -12.64 0.62 -7.56
N GLY A 210 -12.98 -0.46 -6.86
CA GLY A 210 -13.72 -0.41 -5.62
C GLY A 210 -15.23 -0.35 -5.82
N VAL A 211 -15.95 -0.73 -4.78
CA VAL A 211 -17.41 -0.63 -4.69
C VAL A 211 -17.78 0.81 -4.38
N ALA A 212 -18.70 1.40 -5.12
CA ALA A 212 -19.20 2.72 -4.83
C ALA A 212 -19.87 2.77 -3.44
N GLN A 213 -19.79 3.91 -2.75
CA GLN A 213 -20.36 4.02 -1.38
C GLN A 213 -21.86 3.72 -1.35
N GLU A 214 -22.59 4.15 -2.36
CA GLU A 214 -24.04 3.87 -2.53
C GLU A 214 -24.35 2.39 -2.71
N ASP A 215 -23.39 1.59 -3.22
CA ASP A 215 -23.52 0.14 -3.40
C ASP A 215 -23.05 -0.67 -2.19
N ALA A 216 -22.53 -0.04 -1.13
CA ALA A 216 -22.00 -0.74 0.05
C ALA A 216 -23.04 -1.67 0.70
N SER A 217 -24.31 -1.22 0.81
CA SER A 217 -25.40 -2.04 1.35
C SER A 217 -25.72 -3.24 0.46
N ARG A 218 -25.67 -3.06 -0.85
CA ARG A 218 -25.86 -4.14 -1.83
C ARG A 218 -24.71 -5.15 -1.73
N PHE A 219 -23.47 -4.67 -1.59
CA PHE A 219 -22.31 -5.53 -1.37
C PHE A 219 -22.47 -6.37 -0.09
N ALA A 220 -22.86 -5.74 1.02
CA ALA A 220 -23.08 -6.45 2.29
C ALA A 220 -24.17 -7.53 2.18
N ALA A 221 -25.25 -7.24 1.46
CA ALA A 221 -26.31 -8.22 1.19
C ALA A 221 -25.81 -9.39 0.33
N ALA A 222 -25.04 -9.12 -0.74
CA ALA A 222 -24.44 -10.15 -1.59
C ALA A 222 -23.45 -11.03 -0.81
N ALA A 223 -22.60 -10.43 0.02
CA ALA A 223 -21.67 -11.16 0.88
C ALA A 223 -22.42 -12.10 1.84
N LYS A 224 -23.48 -11.61 2.48
CA LYS A 224 -24.32 -12.43 3.35
C LYS A 224 -24.97 -13.60 2.61
N LEU A 225 -25.48 -13.38 1.40
CA LEU A 225 -26.08 -14.43 0.56
C LEU A 225 -25.04 -15.48 0.15
N ALA A 226 -23.84 -15.06 -0.19
CA ALA A 226 -22.70 -15.95 -0.48
C ALA A 226 -22.16 -16.68 0.77
N GLY A 227 -22.64 -16.34 1.96
CA GLY A 227 -22.14 -16.89 3.22
C GLY A 227 -20.75 -16.38 3.63
N ALA A 228 -20.34 -15.26 3.07
CA ALA A 228 -19.09 -14.58 3.42
C ALA A 228 -19.27 -13.61 4.60
N THR A 229 -18.20 -13.37 5.35
CA THR A 229 -18.16 -12.35 6.41
C THR A 229 -17.23 -11.22 5.99
N VAL A 230 -17.79 -10.03 5.85
CA VAL A 230 -16.97 -8.80 5.64
C VAL A 230 -16.34 -8.43 6.97
N VAL A 231 -15.02 -8.38 7.02
CA VAL A 231 -14.24 -8.16 8.26
C VAL A 231 -13.50 -6.82 8.27
N GLY A 232 -13.56 -6.07 7.19
CA GLY A 232 -12.93 -4.76 7.11
C GLY A 232 -13.14 -4.06 5.78
N LEU A 233 -12.85 -2.77 5.79
CA LEU A 233 -12.89 -1.90 4.63
C LEU A 233 -11.46 -1.64 4.14
N HIS A 234 -11.30 -1.57 2.83
CA HIS A 234 -10.08 -1.13 2.17
C HIS A 234 -10.43 0.07 1.30
N ALA A 235 -9.59 1.10 1.31
CA ALA A 235 -9.72 2.23 0.40
C ALA A 235 -8.34 2.63 -0.11
N HIS A 236 -8.30 3.12 -1.35
CA HIS A 236 -7.09 3.66 -1.94
C HIS A 236 -7.24 5.17 -2.11
N ALA A 237 -6.49 5.92 -1.32
CA ALA A 237 -6.59 7.38 -1.29
C ALA A 237 -6.04 8.08 -2.56
N GLY A 238 -5.35 7.34 -3.43
CA GLY A 238 -4.76 7.86 -4.67
C GLY A 238 -3.26 7.64 -4.77
N SER A 239 -2.70 7.95 -5.94
CA SER A 239 -1.25 7.88 -6.20
C SER A 239 -0.65 9.29 -6.20
N GLY A 240 0.54 9.44 -5.58
CA GLY A 240 1.20 10.75 -5.46
C GLY A 240 0.40 11.75 -4.63
N VAL A 241 -0.29 11.27 -3.60
CA VAL A 241 -1.07 12.11 -2.69
C VAL A 241 -0.13 12.84 -1.75
N HIS A 242 -0.15 14.16 -1.83
CA HIS A 242 0.65 15.06 -0.99
C HIS A 242 -0.20 15.91 -0.04
N ASP A 243 -1.52 15.68 -0.06
CA ASP A 243 -2.49 16.44 0.69
C ASP A 243 -3.05 15.56 1.82
N ILE A 244 -2.79 15.99 3.05
CA ILE A 244 -3.25 15.30 4.25
C ILE A 244 -4.78 15.20 4.31
N ASP A 245 -5.49 16.23 3.81
CA ASP A 245 -6.95 16.26 3.81
C ASP A 245 -7.57 15.15 2.97
N ASN A 246 -6.84 14.66 1.96
CA ASN A 246 -7.29 13.52 1.16
C ASN A 246 -7.28 12.23 1.99
N TRP A 247 -6.26 12.03 2.82
CA TRP A 247 -6.19 10.90 3.76
C TRP A 247 -7.28 10.98 4.82
N VAL A 248 -7.47 12.17 5.43
CA VAL A 248 -8.53 12.41 6.42
C VAL A 248 -9.91 12.09 5.83
N ARG A 249 -10.20 12.56 4.63
CA ARG A 249 -11.48 12.26 3.97
C ARG A 249 -11.66 10.76 3.72
N THR A 250 -10.61 10.09 3.22
CA THR A 250 -10.66 8.65 2.95
C THR A 250 -10.86 7.82 4.23
N THR A 251 -10.34 8.25 5.37
CA THR A 251 -10.50 7.53 6.64
C THR A 251 -11.81 7.82 7.36
N ARG A 252 -12.56 8.81 6.93
CA ARG A 252 -13.89 9.18 7.48
C ARG A 252 -15.06 8.61 6.68
N LEU A 253 -14.78 7.73 5.71
CA LEU A 253 -15.81 6.97 4.99
C LEU A 253 -16.46 5.94 5.90
#